data_220f52f38713c7bbc4ca3b3701e8dfb0
#
_entry.id   220f52f38713c7bbc4ca3b3701e8dfb0
#
_cell.length_a   1.000
_cell.length_b   1.000
_cell.length_c   1.000
_cell.angle_alpha   90.00
_cell.angle_beta   90.00
_cell.angle_gamma   90.00
#
_symmetry.space_group_name_H-M   'P 1'
#
loop_
_entity.id
_entity.type
_entity.pdbx_description
1 polymer ?
#
loop_
_entity_poly.entity_id
_entity_poly.type
_entity_poly.pdbx_seq_one_letter_code
_entity_poly.pdbx_strand_id
1 'polypeptide(L)'
;VVRFVGYDRLERPVAFVERHAKGLLFDCRMCGACSLSVTGMACPMNCPKLMRNGPCGGVRPDGTCEVDASMPCVWVEAWHGASRMKAGALPAAPNPPVEHHYAGRSSWLRVLRQDAWPAPLVTEAPHAPQSGSQSRLEALLNDKVFVVTSECSPPDSADPADVLAREGGHEWETFGA
;
A
#
# COMPACT_ATOMS: atom_id res chain seq x y z
N VAL A 1 -12.56 -12.92 -30.23
CA VAL A 1 -11.43 -12.45 -31.05
C VAL A 1 -10.11 -12.76 -30.32
N VAL A 2 -9.89 -12.37 -29.07
CA VAL A 2 -8.62 -12.56 -28.34
C VAL A 2 -8.20 -14.03 -28.21
N ARG A 3 -9.13 -14.93 -27.96
CA ARG A 3 -8.90 -16.38 -27.90
C ARG A 3 -8.46 -17.01 -29.22
N PHE A 4 -8.85 -16.41 -30.35
CA PHE A 4 -8.52 -16.93 -31.69
C PHE A 4 -7.15 -16.47 -32.19
N VAL A 5 -6.78 -15.21 -31.89
CA VAL A 5 -5.52 -14.60 -32.40
C VAL A 5 -4.31 -14.97 -31.53
N GLY A 6 -4.56 -15.37 -30.30
CA GLY A 6 -3.51 -15.65 -29.30
C GLY A 6 -3.05 -14.37 -28.58
N TYR A 7 -2.89 -14.48 -27.26
CA TYR A 7 -2.52 -13.35 -26.40
C TYR A 7 -1.14 -12.76 -26.73
N ASP A 8 -0.18 -13.60 -27.09
CA ASP A 8 1.20 -13.16 -27.33
C ASP A 8 1.32 -12.27 -28.57
N ARG A 9 0.50 -12.53 -29.59
CA ARG A 9 0.45 -11.69 -30.78
C ARG A 9 -0.19 -10.33 -30.52
N LEU A 10 -1.13 -10.28 -29.59
CA LEU A 10 -1.85 -9.06 -29.22
C LEU A 10 -1.12 -8.25 -28.15
N GLU A 11 -0.12 -8.82 -27.47
CA GLU A 11 0.57 -8.16 -26.37
C GLU A 11 1.15 -6.80 -26.77
N ARG A 12 1.95 -6.76 -27.85
CA ARG A 12 2.59 -5.52 -28.30
C ARG A 12 1.61 -4.42 -28.73
N PRO A 13 0.64 -4.69 -29.63
CA PRO A 13 -0.29 -3.65 -30.07
C PRO A 13 -1.22 -3.19 -28.93
N VAL A 14 -1.68 -4.09 -28.06
CA VAL A 14 -2.54 -3.70 -26.95
C VAL A 14 -1.75 -2.92 -25.90
N ALA A 15 -0.52 -3.34 -25.56
CA ALA A 15 0.35 -2.60 -24.65
C ALA A 15 0.67 -1.19 -25.19
N PHE A 16 0.83 -1.05 -26.50
CA PHE A 16 1.04 0.25 -27.12
C PHE A 16 -0.17 1.17 -26.94
N VAL A 17 -1.37 0.69 -27.23
CA VAL A 17 -2.60 1.47 -27.05
C VAL A 17 -2.83 1.79 -25.58
N GLU A 18 -2.65 0.80 -24.70
CA GLU A 18 -2.81 0.97 -23.25
C GLU A 18 -1.85 2.01 -22.69
N ARG A 19 -0.58 1.97 -23.13
CA ARG A 19 0.45 2.94 -22.72
C ARG A 19 0.03 4.37 -23.03
N HIS A 20 -0.46 4.62 -24.26
CA HIS A 20 -0.86 5.96 -24.68
C HIS A 20 -2.13 6.40 -23.96
N ALA A 21 -3.15 5.55 -23.92
CA ALA A 21 -4.41 5.88 -23.26
C ALA A 21 -4.22 6.13 -21.75
N LYS A 22 -3.56 5.23 -21.05
CA LYS A 22 -3.31 5.38 -19.62
C LYS A 22 -2.22 6.41 -19.31
N GLY A 23 -1.24 6.59 -20.20
CA GLY A 23 -0.24 7.63 -20.05
C GLY A 23 -0.87 9.02 -20.07
N LEU A 24 -1.75 9.26 -21.04
CA LEU A 24 -2.45 10.55 -21.17
C LEU A 24 -3.41 10.84 -20.01
N LEU A 25 -4.12 9.81 -19.53
CA LEU A 25 -5.20 9.99 -18.54
C LEU A 25 -4.74 9.88 -17.09
N PHE A 26 -3.69 9.11 -16.82
CA PHE A 26 -3.29 8.71 -15.46
C PHE A 26 -1.78 8.75 -15.22
N ASP A 27 -1.01 9.31 -16.14
CA ASP A 27 0.46 9.29 -16.09
C ASP A 27 1.04 7.89 -15.81
N CYS A 28 0.54 6.90 -16.53
CA CYS A 28 0.81 5.48 -16.28
C CYS A 28 2.27 5.10 -16.56
N ARG A 29 2.91 4.45 -15.60
CA ARG A 29 4.31 3.95 -15.69
C ARG A 29 4.41 2.53 -16.28
N MET A 30 3.33 1.96 -16.79
CA MET A 30 3.29 0.62 -17.39
C MET A 30 3.95 -0.47 -16.54
N CYS A 31 3.68 -0.48 -15.24
CA CYS A 31 4.22 -1.49 -14.33
C CYS A 31 3.63 -2.89 -14.52
N GLY A 32 2.59 -3.05 -15.37
CA GLY A 32 1.91 -4.31 -15.63
C GLY A 32 0.99 -4.80 -14.48
N ALA A 33 1.06 -4.16 -13.32
CA ALA A 33 0.29 -4.48 -12.12
C ALA A 33 -0.67 -3.32 -11.79
N CYS A 34 -1.65 -3.10 -12.68
CA CYS A 34 -2.55 -1.95 -12.61
C CYS A 34 -3.48 -2.02 -11.39
N SER A 35 -3.46 -0.98 -10.56
CA SER A 35 -4.33 -0.81 -9.39
C SER A 35 -5.30 0.36 -9.49
N LEU A 36 -5.42 1.00 -10.66
CA LEU A 36 -6.25 2.20 -10.85
C LEU A 36 -7.70 2.02 -10.37
N SER A 37 -8.28 0.85 -10.61
CA SER A 37 -9.66 0.54 -10.19
C SER A 37 -9.87 0.52 -8.67
N VAL A 38 -8.80 0.36 -7.91
CA VAL A 38 -8.84 0.29 -6.43
C VAL A 38 -8.10 1.45 -5.77
N THR A 39 -7.52 2.35 -6.55
CA THR A 39 -6.82 3.54 -6.06
C THR A 39 -7.46 4.83 -6.56
N GLY A 40 -8.78 4.83 -6.75
CA GLY A 40 -9.50 6.03 -7.18
C GLY A 40 -9.00 6.62 -8.49
N MET A 41 -8.48 5.79 -9.41
CA MET A 41 -7.88 6.18 -10.69
C MET A 41 -6.57 6.98 -10.56
N ALA A 42 -5.99 7.13 -9.38
CA ALA A 42 -4.65 7.67 -9.18
C ALA A 42 -3.59 6.53 -9.25
N CYS A 43 -2.55 6.71 -10.05
CA CYS A 43 -1.51 5.69 -10.22
C CYS A 43 -0.48 5.73 -9.10
N PRO A 44 -0.38 4.71 -8.21
CA PRO A 44 0.58 4.73 -7.10
C PRO A 44 2.05 4.78 -7.54
N MET A 45 2.33 4.37 -8.77
CA MET A 45 3.69 4.42 -9.33
C MET A 45 4.19 5.85 -9.59
N ASN A 46 3.30 6.85 -9.49
CA ASN A 46 3.66 8.26 -9.58
C ASN A 46 4.14 8.81 -8.23
N CYS A 47 4.00 8.06 -7.14
CA CYS A 47 4.57 8.42 -5.86
C CYS A 47 6.11 8.39 -5.92
N PRO A 48 6.83 9.47 -5.59
CA PRO A 48 8.30 9.48 -5.61
C PRO A 48 8.94 8.44 -4.69
N LYS A 49 8.24 8.05 -3.62
CA LYS A 49 8.67 6.99 -2.70
C LYS A 49 8.15 5.60 -3.09
N LEU A 50 7.46 5.49 -4.22
CA LEU A 50 6.86 4.25 -4.72
C LEU A 50 5.94 3.56 -3.68
N MET A 51 5.28 4.35 -2.84
CA MET A 51 4.33 3.86 -1.84
C MET A 51 3.11 3.26 -2.55
N ARG A 52 2.91 1.95 -2.40
CA ARG A 52 1.87 1.24 -3.15
C ARG A 52 0.56 1.06 -2.37
N ASN A 53 0.59 1.22 -1.07
CA ASN A 53 -0.51 0.87 -0.17
C ASN A 53 -0.89 1.96 0.82
N GLY A 54 -0.72 3.19 0.46
CA GLY A 54 -1.11 4.31 1.30
C GLY A 54 -0.07 5.42 1.34
N PRO A 55 -0.41 6.53 1.96
CA PRO A 55 0.50 7.67 2.09
C PRO A 55 1.67 7.32 3.03
N CYS A 56 2.80 7.98 2.81
CA CYS A 56 4.01 7.79 3.62
C CYS A 56 3.98 8.50 4.99
N GLY A 57 2.90 9.20 5.32
CA GLY A 57 2.81 10.02 6.53
C GLY A 57 3.37 11.44 6.39
N GLY A 58 4.13 11.72 5.34
CA GLY A 58 4.73 13.04 5.09
C GLY A 58 3.90 13.94 4.17
N VAL A 59 2.60 13.69 4.03
CA VAL A 59 1.70 14.56 3.27
C VAL A 59 1.65 15.92 3.95
N ARG A 60 1.86 16.97 3.16
CA ARG A 60 1.83 18.35 3.68
C ARG A 60 0.39 18.81 3.98
N PRO A 61 0.19 19.80 4.83
CA PRO A 61 -1.14 20.30 5.19
C PRO A 61 -1.98 20.75 3.99
N ASP A 62 -1.33 21.19 2.91
CA ASP A 62 -1.95 21.58 1.65
C ASP A 62 -2.27 20.41 0.71
N GLY A 63 -1.97 19.17 1.13
CA GLY A 63 -2.17 17.96 0.35
C GLY A 63 -1.07 17.63 -0.65
N THR A 64 0.03 18.40 -0.67
CA THR A 64 1.17 18.17 -1.57
C THR A 64 2.13 17.09 -1.04
N CYS A 65 2.99 16.60 -1.91
CA CYS A 65 3.97 15.56 -1.59
C CYS A 65 5.14 16.14 -0.77
N GLU A 66 5.63 15.41 0.23
CA GLU A 66 6.79 15.84 1.02
C GLU A 66 8.09 15.89 0.22
N VAL A 67 8.21 14.99 -0.79
CA VAL A 67 9.41 14.91 -1.63
C VAL A 67 9.41 15.98 -2.70
N ASP A 68 8.24 16.23 -3.30
CA ASP A 68 8.06 17.23 -4.35
C ASP A 68 6.83 18.09 -4.06
N ALA A 69 7.06 19.30 -3.57
CA ALA A 69 6.00 20.23 -3.21
C ALA A 69 5.20 20.75 -4.42
N SER A 70 5.71 20.56 -5.65
CA SER A 70 5.01 20.98 -6.86
C SER A 70 3.91 20.03 -7.30
N MET A 71 3.86 18.83 -6.72
CA MET A 71 2.86 17.84 -7.06
C MET A 71 1.92 17.50 -5.88
N PRO A 72 0.63 17.22 -6.16
CA PRO A 72 -0.26 16.70 -5.13
C PRO A 72 0.19 15.31 -4.68
N CYS A 73 -0.12 14.94 -3.45
CA CYS A 73 0.13 13.58 -2.99
C CYS A 73 -0.79 12.61 -3.74
N VAL A 74 -0.21 11.62 -4.39
CA VAL A 74 -0.94 10.60 -5.17
C VAL A 74 -2.00 9.89 -4.32
N TRP A 75 -1.75 9.69 -3.04
CA TRP A 75 -2.70 9.03 -2.14
C TRP A 75 -3.83 9.93 -1.66
N VAL A 76 -3.62 11.25 -1.61
CA VAL A 76 -4.71 12.22 -1.43
C VAL A 76 -5.62 12.21 -2.64
N GLU A 77 -5.05 12.19 -3.85
CA GLU A 77 -5.82 12.05 -5.09
C GLU A 77 -6.57 10.72 -5.16
N ALA A 78 -5.92 9.62 -4.74
CA ALA A 78 -6.56 8.31 -4.66
C ALA A 78 -7.79 8.34 -3.73
N TRP A 79 -7.68 8.98 -2.59
CA TRP A 79 -8.79 9.17 -1.66
C TRP A 79 -9.94 9.96 -2.29
N HIS A 80 -9.65 11.10 -2.88
CA HIS A 80 -10.65 11.91 -3.58
C HIS A 80 -11.25 11.19 -4.79
N GLY A 81 -10.45 10.44 -5.52
CA GLY A 81 -10.91 9.63 -6.64
C GLY A 81 -11.85 8.50 -6.19
N ALA A 82 -11.48 7.78 -5.13
CA ALA A 82 -12.28 6.70 -4.57
C ALA A 82 -13.66 7.17 -4.10
N SER A 83 -13.75 8.36 -3.50
CA SER A 83 -15.03 8.94 -3.06
C SER A 83 -16.01 9.24 -4.21
N ARG A 84 -15.52 9.39 -5.44
CA ARG A 84 -16.31 9.61 -6.65
C ARG A 84 -16.69 8.31 -7.38
N MET A 85 -16.04 7.20 -7.05
CA MET A 85 -16.33 5.91 -7.66
C MET A 85 -17.54 5.25 -7.01
N LYS A 86 -18.35 4.53 -7.81
CA LYS A 86 -19.52 3.81 -7.27
C LYS A 86 -19.15 2.75 -6.22
N ALA A 87 -17.95 2.19 -6.31
CA ALA A 87 -17.44 1.24 -5.34
C ALA A 87 -16.97 1.91 -4.03
N GLY A 88 -16.77 3.22 -4.02
CA GLY A 88 -16.68 4.12 -2.87
C GLY A 88 -15.52 3.92 -1.91
N ALA A 89 -14.79 2.84 -1.95
CA ALA A 89 -13.79 2.54 -0.93
C ALA A 89 -12.42 2.20 -1.53
N LEU A 90 -11.38 2.65 -0.87
CA LEU A 90 -10.03 2.10 -1.05
C LEU A 90 -10.05 0.61 -0.68
N PRO A 91 -9.20 -0.22 -1.30
CA PRO A 91 -9.26 -1.65 -1.09
C PRO A 91 -9.04 -2.00 0.38
N ALA A 92 -9.84 -2.93 0.88
CA ALA A 92 -9.69 -3.48 2.22
C ALA A 92 -8.42 -4.31 2.38
N ALA A 93 -7.86 -4.80 1.27
CA ALA A 93 -6.64 -5.59 1.23
C ALA A 93 -5.50 -4.81 0.55
N PRO A 94 -4.25 -4.95 1.02
CA PRO A 94 -3.10 -4.33 0.39
C PRO A 94 -2.93 -4.77 -1.07
N ASN A 95 -2.52 -3.82 -1.93
CA ASN A 95 -2.08 -4.18 -3.26
C ASN A 95 -0.80 -5.02 -3.18
N PRO A 96 -0.68 -6.09 -3.95
CA PRO A 96 0.54 -6.88 -3.96
C PRO A 96 1.73 -6.08 -4.51
N PRO A 97 2.95 -6.50 -4.21
CA PRO A 97 4.15 -5.86 -4.73
C PRO A 97 4.18 -5.88 -6.26
N VAL A 98 4.91 -4.94 -6.84
CA VAL A 98 5.11 -4.90 -8.29
C VAL A 98 6.10 -5.98 -8.70
N GLU A 99 5.66 -6.84 -9.59
CA GLU A 99 6.52 -7.85 -10.21
C GLU A 99 7.17 -7.29 -11.47
N HIS A 100 8.47 -7.05 -11.43
CA HIS A 100 9.21 -6.37 -12.50
C HIS A 100 9.12 -7.05 -13.87
N HIS A 101 8.91 -8.36 -13.91
CA HIS A 101 8.77 -9.10 -15.18
C HIS A 101 7.49 -8.73 -15.97
N TYR A 102 6.53 -8.07 -15.34
CA TYR A 102 5.36 -7.52 -16.03
C TYR A 102 5.55 -6.09 -16.53
N ALA A 103 6.68 -5.44 -16.22
CA ALA A 103 6.94 -4.08 -16.66
C ALA A 103 6.88 -3.97 -18.19
N GLY A 104 6.12 -2.99 -18.67
CA GLY A 104 5.88 -2.78 -20.10
C GLY A 104 4.83 -3.70 -20.75
N ARG A 105 4.30 -4.68 -20.03
CA ARG A 105 3.25 -5.58 -20.52
C ARG A 105 1.86 -5.00 -20.28
N SER A 106 0.89 -5.49 -21.08
CA SER A 106 -0.50 -5.04 -20.99
C SER A 106 -1.20 -5.60 -19.74
N SER A 107 -1.62 -4.71 -18.86
CA SER A 107 -2.46 -5.09 -17.73
C SER A 107 -3.88 -5.46 -18.15
N TRP A 108 -4.39 -4.93 -19.27
CA TRP A 108 -5.69 -5.31 -19.81
C TRP A 108 -5.71 -6.76 -20.28
N LEU A 109 -4.67 -7.17 -21.02
CA LEU A 109 -4.55 -8.56 -21.46
C LEU A 109 -4.33 -9.50 -20.28
N ARG A 110 -3.61 -9.06 -19.24
CA ARG A 110 -3.43 -9.84 -18.03
C ARG A 110 -4.77 -10.18 -17.35
N VAL A 111 -5.65 -9.20 -17.22
CA VAL A 111 -7.01 -9.41 -16.68
C VAL A 111 -7.81 -10.38 -17.56
N LEU A 112 -7.72 -10.22 -18.89
CA LEU A 112 -8.45 -11.09 -19.83
C LEU A 112 -7.92 -12.53 -19.85
N ARG A 113 -6.63 -12.73 -19.60
CA ARG A 113 -6.05 -14.07 -19.46
C ARG A 113 -6.52 -14.77 -18.20
N GLN A 114 -7.13 -14.04 -17.27
CA GLN A 114 -7.33 -14.51 -15.90
C GLN A 114 -5.99 -14.95 -15.25
N ASP A 115 -4.88 -14.41 -15.75
CA ASP A 115 -3.62 -14.44 -15.03
C ASP A 115 -3.89 -13.66 -13.74
N ALA A 116 -4.45 -14.38 -12.79
CA ALA A 116 -4.96 -13.81 -11.59
C ALA A 116 -3.88 -12.89 -11.05
N TRP A 117 -4.24 -11.65 -10.86
CA TRP A 117 -3.65 -10.85 -9.80
C TRP A 117 -3.47 -11.84 -8.64
N PRO A 118 -2.24 -12.09 -8.15
CA PRO A 118 -2.08 -13.00 -7.03
C PRO A 118 -3.18 -12.64 -6.06
N ALA A 119 -4.00 -13.63 -5.73
CA ALA A 119 -5.14 -13.42 -4.83
C ALA A 119 -4.61 -12.51 -3.72
N PRO A 120 -5.29 -11.41 -3.38
CA PRO A 120 -4.80 -10.54 -2.34
C PRO A 120 -4.26 -11.47 -1.28
N LEU A 121 -2.98 -11.29 -0.90
CA LEU A 121 -2.49 -12.02 0.25
C LEU A 121 -3.55 -11.76 1.28
N VAL A 122 -4.48 -12.69 1.42
CA VAL A 122 -5.33 -12.73 2.58
C VAL A 122 -4.32 -13.04 3.65
N THR A 123 -3.63 -12.01 4.08
CA THR A 123 -3.11 -11.99 5.42
C THR A 123 -4.35 -12.31 6.20
N GLU A 124 -4.40 -13.54 6.71
CA GLU A 124 -5.41 -13.96 7.66
C GLU A 124 -5.75 -12.72 8.46
N ALA A 125 -7.04 -12.39 8.49
CA ALA A 125 -7.53 -11.21 9.19
C ALA A 125 -6.74 -11.13 10.48
N PRO A 126 -6.12 -9.97 10.83
CA PRO A 126 -5.16 -9.87 11.92
C PRO A 126 -5.69 -10.73 13.03
N HIS A 127 -4.95 -11.76 13.38
CA HIS A 127 -5.38 -12.93 14.13
C HIS A 127 -6.56 -12.60 15.01
N ALA A 128 -7.71 -13.25 14.76
CA ALA A 128 -8.79 -13.19 15.72
C ALA A 128 -8.14 -13.41 17.08
N PRO A 129 -8.32 -12.54 18.07
CA PRO A 129 -7.57 -12.58 19.30
C PRO A 129 -7.54 -14.01 19.78
N GLN A 130 -6.34 -14.61 19.83
CA GLN A 130 -6.20 -15.98 20.29
C GLN A 130 -6.73 -15.97 21.71
N SER A 131 -7.90 -16.57 21.90
CA SER A 131 -8.54 -16.66 23.20
C SER A 131 -7.55 -17.34 24.15
N GLY A 132 -6.88 -16.56 24.97
CA GLY A 132 -5.96 -17.06 25.96
C GLY A 132 -4.64 -16.30 26.16
N SER A 133 -4.24 -15.42 25.25
CA SER A 133 -3.06 -14.56 25.40
C SER A 133 -3.50 -13.10 25.52
N GLN A 134 -4.00 -12.71 26.68
CA GLN A 134 -4.18 -11.30 26.95
C GLN A 134 -2.79 -10.68 27.10
N SER A 135 -2.36 -9.94 26.07
CA SER A 135 -1.18 -9.10 26.22
C SER A 135 -1.49 -8.02 27.27
N ARG A 136 -0.46 -7.57 27.99
CA ARG A 136 -0.63 -6.47 28.96
C ARG A 136 -1.25 -5.24 28.29
N LEU A 137 -0.93 -4.97 27.03
CA LEU A 137 -1.51 -3.88 26.24
C LEU A 137 -3.02 -4.07 26.02
N GLU A 138 -3.44 -5.29 25.65
CA GLU A 138 -4.85 -5.61 25.45
C GLU A 138 -5.66 -5.46 26.74
N ALA A 139 -5.13 -5.91 27.87
CA ALA A 139 -5.76 -5.73 29.16
C ALA A 139 -5.95 -4.25 29.51
N LEU A 140 -4.91 -3.43 29.35
CA LEU A 140 -4.96 -1.99 29.58
C LEU A 140 -5.96 -1.27 28.70
N LEU A 141 -6.04 -1.64 27.40
CA LEU A 141 -7.00 -1.06 26.46
C LEU A 141 -8.45 -1.44 26.81
N ASN A 142 -8.69 -2.68 27.26
CA ASN A 142 -10.00 -3.14 27.71
C ASN A 142 -10.44 -2.42 28.98
N ASP A 143 -9.52 -2.15 29.87
CA ASP A 143 -9.75 -1.39 31.12
C ASP A 143 -9.86 0.13 30.86
N LYS A 144 -9.77 0.56 29.58
CA LYS A 144 -9.82 1.98 29.16
C LYS A 144 -8.72 2.84 29.82
N VAL A 145 -7.60 2.24 30.15
CA VAL A 145 -6.42 2.96 30.65
C VAL A 145 -5.72 3.62 29.46
N PHE A 146 -5.33 4.88 29.62
CA PHE A 146 -4.56 5.58 28.60
C PHE A 146 -3.17 4.94 28.48
N VAL A 147 -2.84 4.46 27.28
CA VAL A 147 -1.56 3.76 27.02
C VAL A 147 -0.72 4.61 26.10
N VAL A 148 0.52 4.87 26.52
CA VAL A 148 1.54 5.48 25.67
C VAL A 148 2.45 4.37 25.15
N THR A 149 2.55 4.24 23.84
CA THR A 149 3.52 3.35 23.20
C THR A 149 4.62 4.19 22.57
N SER A 150 5.87 3.77 22.77
CA SER A 150 7.02 4.38 22.10
C SER A 150 7.70 3.33 21.22
N GLU A 151 8.18 3.76 20.08
CA GLU A 151 9.00 2.93 19.21
C GLU A 151 10.47 3.16 19.56
N CYS A 152 11.19 2.07 19.86
CA CYS A 152 12.63 2.14 20.01
C CYS A 152 13.28 2.08 18.62
N SER A 153 14.13 3.05 18.32
CA SER A 153 14.97 2.97 17.12
C SER A 153 15.81 1.70 17.15
N PRO A 154 15.97 1.00 16.02
CA PRO A 154 16.85 -0.16 15.97
C PRO A 154 18.24 0.20 16.48
N PRO A 155 18.93 -0.68 17.24
CA PRO A 155 20.29 -0.45 17.64
C PRO A 155 21.24 -0.41 16.45
N ASP A 156 22.31 0.38 16.55
CA ASP A 156 23.33 0.48 15.51
C ASP A 156 24.20 -0.80 15.41
N SER A 157 24.02 -1.74 16.31
CA SER A 157 24.72 -3.03 16.34
C SER A 157 23.75 -4.21 16.40
N ALA A 158 24.21 -5.37 15.97
CA ALA A 158 23.47 -6.63 16.07
C ALA A 158 23.62 -7.30 17.46
N ASP A 159 24.23 -6.64 18.43
CA ASP A 159 24.42 -7.17 19.78
C ASP A 159 23.12 -7.07 20.58
N PRO A 160 22.53 -8.19 21.05
CA PRO A 160 21.33 -8.18 21.88
C PRO A 160 21.48 -7.35 23.17
N ALA A 161 22.72 -7.18 23.69
CA ALA A 161 22.98 -6.38 24.87
C ALA A 161 22.64 -4.90 24.67
N ASP A 162 22.82 -4.35 23.46
CA ASP A 162 22.49 -2.97 23.15
C ASP A 162 20.97 -2.73 23.15
N VAL A 163 20.19 -3.73 22.74
CA VAL A 163 18.73 -3.67 22.81
C VAL A 163 18.27 -3.67 24.26
N LEU A 164 18.79 -4.60 25.06
CA LEU A 164 18.43 -4.73 26.47
C LEU A 164 18.85 -3.52 27.30
N ALA A 165 19.98 -2.90 26.99
CA ALA A 165 20.43 -1.68 27.67
C ALA A 165 19.49 -0.49 27.38
N ARG A 166 18.93 -0.40 26.19
CA ARG A 166 17.97 0.65 25.83
C ARG A 166 16.58 0.40 26.44
N GLU A 167 16.14 -0.85 26.52
CA GLU A 167 14.88 -1.21 27.18
C GLU A 167 14.94 -1.06 28.71
N GLY A 168 16.07 -1.35 29.33
CA GLY A 168 16.27 -1.27 30.79
C GLY A 168 16.38 0.15 31.34
N GLY A 169 16.54 1.17 30.52
CA GLY A 169 16.68 2.57 30.93
C GLY A 169 15.36 3.35 31.07
N HIS A 170 14.22 2.77 30.68
CA HIS A 170 12.92 3.42 30.80
C HIS A 170 12.13 2.82 31.97
N GLU A 171 12.23 3.42 33.16
CA GLU A 171 11.20 3.25 34.19
C GLU A 171 9.89 3.84 33.66
N TRP A 172 8.92 2.96 33.38
CA TRP A 172 7.57 3.37 33.00
C TRP A 172 6.84 3.87 34.24
N GLU A 173 6.85 5.19 34.46
CA GLU A 173 5.96 5.80 35.45
C GLU A 173 4.51 5.66 34.92
N THR A 174 3.71 4.88 35.63
CA THR A 174 2.25 4.88 35.46
C THR A 174 1.73 6.19 36.01
N PHE A 175 1.42 7.13 35.13
CA PHE A 175 0.63 8.29 35.52
C PHE A 175 -0.78 7.82 35.83
N GLY A 176 -1.07 7.64 37.10
CA GLY A 176 -2.42 7.44 37.62
C GLY A 176 -3.23 8.73 37.50
N ALA A 177 -4.49 8.59 37.07
CA ALA A 177 -5.48 9.67 37.03
C ALA A 177 -5.86 10.14 38.42
#